data_e6b3d04a5b8f64b11276a1ff6bc99ed0
#
_entry.id   e6b3d04a5b8f64b11276a1ff6bc99ed0
#
_cell.length_a   1.000
_cell.length_b   1.000
_cell.length_c   1.000
_cell.angle_alpha   90.00
_cell.angle_beta   90.00
_cell.angle_gamma   90.00
#
_symmetry.space_group_name_H-M   'P 1'
#
loop_
_entity.id
_entity.type
_entity.pdbx_description
1 polymer ?
#
loop_
_entity_poly.entity_id
_entity_poly.type
_entity_poly.pdbx_seq_one_letter_code
_entity_poly.pdbx_strand_id
1 'polypeptide(L)'
;MAAGKEIRGKIKSVENTKKITKAMEMVAASKMRKAQDRMRAARPYADKVRNVAANLGKANPEYTHAFMEVNDQAKTAGFIVVTTDKGLCGGMNTNVLRAVTNKLRDLQAAGVDSQAVAIGNKGLGFLNRIGAKVSAHVTQLGDTPHLDKLIGPVKVLLDQYAEGKLNAVYLCYTKFINTMKQEAVVEQLLPLDGSKLQADEGQHAWDYIYEPDAKTVIDELLIRYVEALVYQAVAENMASEQSARMVAMKAATDNAGNVIAELKLVYNKTRQAAITKELSEIVAGAAAV
;
A
#
# COMPACT_ATOMS: atom_id res chain seq x y z
N MET A 1 -4.88 -17.51 -45.63
CA MET A 1 -6.12 -17.27 -44.86
C MET A 1 -5.98 -17.55 -43.32
N ALA A 2 -5.23 -18.53 -42.84
CA ALA A 2 -5.08 -18.82 -41.40
C ALA A 2 -4.48 -17.66 -40.58
N ALA A 3 -3.39 -17.05 -41.08
CA ALA A 3 -2.72 -15.93 -40.36
C ALA A 3 -3.62 -14.69 -40.19
N GLY A 4 -4.45 -14.35 -41.18
CA GLY A 4 -5.39 -13.24 -41.04
C GLY A 4 -6.49 -13.45 -39.99
N LYS A 5 -6.97 -14.70 -39.82
CA LYS A 5 -7.96 -15.07 -38.82
C LYS A 5 -7.37 -14.98 -37.42
N GLU A 6 -6.11 -15.38 -37.26
CA GLU A 6 -5.40 -15.27 -35.95
C GLU A 6 -5.21 -13.81 -35.55
N ILE A 7 -4.72 -12.95 -36.47
CA ILE A 7 -4.52 -11.52 -36.16
C ILE A 7 -5.86 -10.85 -35.79
N ARG A 8 -6.94 -11.16 -36.49
CA ARG A 8 -8.28 -10.66 -36.14
C ARG A 8 -8.74 -11.12 -34.77
N GLY A 9 -8.43 -12.35 -34.39
CA GLY A 9 -8.67 -12.87 -33.05
C GLY A 9 -7.91 -12.07 -31.96
N LYS A 10 -6.61 -11.79 -32.21
CA LYS A 10 -5.77 -10.95 -31.32
C LYS A 10 -6.34 -9.54 -31.19
N ILE A 11 -6.74 -8.90 -32.30
CA ILE A 11 -7.38 -7.56 -32.27
C ILE A 11 -8.59 -7.56 -31.34
N LYS A 12 -9.51 -8.53 -31.53
CA LYS A 12 -10.71 -8.64 -30.69
C LYS A 12 -10.38 -8.85 -29.20
N SER A 13 -9.37 -9.64 -28.88
CA SER A 13 -8.92 -9.88 -27.51
C SER A 13 -8.39 -8.57 -26.87
N VAL A 14 -7.54 -7.81 -27.59
CA VAL A 14 -6.99 -6.55 -27.09
C VAL A 14 -8.09 -5.49 -26.98
N GLU A 15 -9.07 -5.45 -27.88
CA GLU A 15 -10.24 -4.56 -27.79
C GLU A 15 -11.06 -4.84 -26.52
N ASN A 16 -11.24 -6.11 -26.15
CA ASN A 16 -11.90 -6.48 -24.89
C ASN A 16 -11.07 -6.04 -23.68
N THR A 17 -9.76 -6.27 -23.71
CA THR A 17 -8.84 -5.81 -22.65
C THR A 17 -8.92 -4.29 -22.49
N LYS A 18 -8.93 -3.52 -23.58
CA LYS A 18 -9.10 -2.06 -23.58
C LYS A 18 -10.39 -1.63 -22.88
N LYS A 19 -11.51 -2.31 -23.14
CA LYS A 19 -12.80 -2.03 -22.50
C LYS A 19 -12.73 -2.30 -20.99
N ILE A 20 -12.12 -3.41 -20.59
CA ILE A 20 -11.96 -3.80 -19.16
C ILE A 20 -11.08 -2.78 -18.43
N THR A 21 -9.92 -2.43 -18.98
CA THR A 21 -9.01 -1.46 -18.33
C THR A 21 -9.65 -0.08 -18.22
N LYS A 22 -10.42 0.36 -19.23
CA LYS A 22 -11.18 1.62 -19.18
C LYS A 22 -12.26 1.61 -18.08
N ALA A 23 -12.97 0.50 -17.94
CA ALA A 23 -13.95 0.34 -16.86
C ALA A 23 -13.28 0.35 -15.47
N MET A 24 -12.12 -0.33 -15.34
CA MET A 24 -11.35 -0.34 -14.10
C MET A 24 -10.80 1.04 -13.74
N GLU A 25 -10.37 1.83 -14.72
CA GLU A 25 -9.95 3.23 -14.53
C GLU A 25 -11.08 4.06 -13.91
N MET A 26 -12.31 3.97 -14.47
CA MET A 26 -13.47 4.71 -13.95
C MET A 26 -13.87 4.28 -12.54
N VAL A 27 -13.86 2.97 -12.26
CA VAL A 27 -14.15 2.44 -10.93
C VAL A 27 -13.11 2.91 -9.92
N ALA A 28 -11.82 2.86 -10.28
CA ALA A 28 -10.74 3.32 -9.42
C ALA A 28 -10.86 4.83 -9.12
N ALA A 29 -11.20 5.65 -10.12
CA ALA A 29 -11.44 7.09 -9.94
C ALA A 29 -12.58 7.38 -8.94
N SER A 30 -13.68 6.63 -9.02
CA SER A 30 -14.80 6.76 -8.07
C SER A 30 -14.40 6.35 -6.65
N LYS A 31 -13.70 5.22 -6.51
CA LYS A 31 -13.22 4.71 -5.20
C LYS A 31 -12.16 5.61 -4.58
N MET A 32 -11.31 6.24 -5.39
CA MET A 32 -10.28 7.17 -4.94
C MET A 32 -10.89 8.34 -4.17
N ARG A 33 -11.96 8.96 -4.68
CA ARG A 33 -12.63 10.07 -3.98
C ARG A 33 -13.07 9.65 -2.57
N LYS A 34 -13.76 8.51 -2.46
CA LYS A 34 -14.22 7.98 -1.16
C LYS A 34 -13.05 7.65 -0.22
N ALA A 35 -11.94 7.13 -0.75
CA ALA A 35 -10.75 6.83 0.05
C ALA A 35 -10.06 8.11 0.54
N GLN A 36 -9.98 9.16 -0.29
CA GLN A 36 -9.45 10.47 0.10
C GLN A 36 -10.31 11.14 1.18
N ASP A 37 -11.64 11.06 1.07
CA ASP A 37 -12.54 11.63 2.08
C ASP A 37 -12.33 10.95 3.44
N ARG A 38 -12.18 9.62 3.46
CA ARG A 38 -11.86 8.87 4.70
C ARG A 38 -10.50 9.23 5.27
N MET A 39 -9.48 9.30 4.42
CA MET A 39 -8.14 9.71 4.84
C MET A 39 -8.15 11.11 5.47
N ARG A 40 -8.87 12.07 4.86
CA ARG A 40 -9.02 13.42 5.42
C ARG A 40 -9.79 13.42 6.75
N ALA A 41 -10.81 12.57 6.88
CA ALA A 41 -11.59 12.45 8.11
C ALA A 41 -10.79 11.80 9.26
N ALA A 42 -9.81 10.94 8.96
CA ALA A 42 -8.96 10.29 9.96
C ALA A 42 -7.89 11.23 10.56
N ARG A 43 -7.34 12.17 9.76
CA ARG A 43 -6.24 13.07 10.17
C ARG A 43 -6.53 13.87 11.44
N PRO A 44 -7.68 14.58 11.58
CA PRO A 44 -7.93 15.40 12.77
C PRO A 44 -7.91 14.61 14.08
N TYR A 45 -8.35 13.35 14.05
CA TYR A 45 -8.32 12.48 15.22
C TYR A 45 -6.88 12.16 15.62
N ALA A 46 -6.07 11.70 14.68
CA ALA A 46 -4.66 11.39 14.94
C ALA A 46 -3.87 12.62 15.43
N ASP A 47 -4.13 13.81 14.85
CA ASP A 47 -3.50 15.06 15.28
C ASP A 47 -3.93 15.48 16.69
N LYS A 48 -5.21 15.34 17.04
CA LYS A 48 -5.71 15.63 18.40
C LYS A 48 -5.15 14.67 19.44
N VAL A 49 -5.14 13.38 19.16
CA VAL A 49 -4.57 12.38 20.08
C VAL A 49 -3.08 12.62 20.26
N ARG A 50 -2.34 12.98 19.18
CA ARG A 50 -0.92 13.37 19.26
C ARG A 50 -0.72 14.56 20.22
N ASN A 51 -1.52 15.62 20.06
CA ASN A 51 -1.39 16.83 20.89
C ASN A 51 -1.68 16.52 22.36
N VAL A 52 -2.68 15.70 22.66
CA VAL A 52 -2.98 15.27 24.03
C VAL A 52 -1.84 14.43 24.59
N ALA A 53 -1.31 13.45 23.83
CA ALA A 53 -0.17 12.64 24.25
C ALA A 53 1.10 13.48 24.52
N ALA A 54 1.35 14.51 23.68
CA ALA A 54 2.44 15.45 23.86
C ALA A 54 2.33 16.27 25.17
N ASN A 55 1.13 16.78 25.45
CA ASN A 55 0.88 17.54 26.70
C ASN A 55 1.00 16.67 27.94
N LEU A 56 0.48 15.41 27.88
CA LEU A 56 0.57 14.45 28.97
C LEU A 56 2.01 14.07 29.30
N GLY A 57 2.85 13.84 28.28
CA GLY A 57 4.28 13.55 28.46
C GLY A 57 5.05 14.70 29.12
N LYS A 58 4.63 15.96 28.85
CA LYS A 58 5.22 17.15 29.50
C LYS A 58 4.74 17.34 30.95
N ALA A 59 3.48 17.03 31.23
CA ALA A 59 2.87 17.23 32.54
C ALA A 59 3.31 16.15 33.58
N ASN A 60 3.69 14.96 33.13
CA ASN A 60 4.08 13.84 33.99
C ASN A 60 5.46 13.29 33.61
N PRO A 61 6.56 14.02 33.88
CA PRO A 61 7.91 13.61 33.46
C PRO A 61 8.43 12.39 34.22
N GLU A 62 7.82 12.05 35.37
CA GLU A 62 8.21 10.88 36.19
C GLU A 62 7.65 9.55 35.66
N TYR A 63 6.64 9.59 34.79
CA TYR A 63 6.04 8.41 34.22
C TYR A 63 6.45 8.22 32.75
N THR A 64 7.13 7.12 32.46
CA THR A 64 7.51 6.71 31.10
C THR A 64 6.73 5.47 30.71
N HIS A 65 5.91 5.58 29.66
CA HIS A 65 5.18 4.43 29.13
C HIS A 65 6.12 3.52 28.34
N ALA A 66 5.89 2.19 28.37
CA ALA A 66 6.71 1.21 27.64
C ALA A 66 6.90 1.52 26.15
N PHE A 67 5.94 2.20 25.49
CA PHE A 67 6.07 2.62 24.08
C PHE A 67 7.04 3.79 23.83
N MET A 68 7.52 4.44 24.87
CA MET A 68 8.52 5.51 24.80
C MET A 68 9.91 5.02 25.20
N GLU A 69 10.01 3.85 25.84
CA GLU A 69 11.27 3.26 26.27
C GLU A 69 12.00 2.60 25.10
N VAL A 70 13.31 2.76 25.06
CA VAL A 70 14.19 2.13 24.07
C VAL A 70 14.63 0.77 24.60
N ASN A 71 14.30 -0.30 23.90
CA ASN A 71 14.66 -1.67 24.27
C ASN A 71 15.95 -2.12 23.59
N ASP A 72 17.11 -1.59 24.02
CA ASP A 72 18.41 -1.89 23.40
C ASP A 72 18.84 -3.35 23.55
N GLN A 73 18.30 -4.07 24.53
CA GLN A 73 18.64 -5.48 24.75
C GLN A 73 17.90 -6.44 23.80
N ALA A 74 16.79 -6.01 23.24
CA ALA A 74 16.04 -6.82 22.30
C ALA A 74 16.74 -6.85 20.93
N LYS A 75 16.92 -8.04 20.37
CA LYS A 75 17.56 -8.26 19.06
C LYS A 75 16.54 -8.56 17.96
N THR A 76 15.30 -8.15 18.13
CA THR A 76 14.24 -8.40 17.15
C THR A 76 13.47 -7.11 16.85
N ALA A 77 13.25 -6.82 15.58
CA ALA A 77 12.43 -5.70 15.13
C ALA A 77 11.09 -6.18 14.56
N GLY A 78 10.01 -5.44 14.84
CA GLY A 78 8.68 -5.67 14.30
C GLY A 78 8.42 -4.82 13.04
N PHE A 79 7.70 -5.38 12.07
CA PHE A 79 7.28 -4.68 10.86
C PHE A 79 5.78 -4.81 10.65
N ILE A 80 5.07 -3.70 10.52
CA ILE A 80 3.69 -3.66 10.06
C ILE A 80 3.73 -3.27 8.59
N VAL A 81 3.50 -4.23 7.69
CA VAL A 81 3.62 -4.04 6.24
C VAL A 81 2.25 -3.93 5.61
N VAL A 82 1.90 -2.73 5.18
CA VAL A 82 0.62 -2.42 4.54
C VAL A 82 0.76 -2.46 3.02
N THR A 83 -0.02 -3.33 2.40
CA THR A 83 -0.07 -3.52 0.94
C THR A 83 -1.50 -3.70 0.45
N THR A 84 -1.67 -3.91 -0.83
CA THR A 84 -2.99 -4.16 -1.42
C THR A 84 -3.35 -5.65 -1.46
N ASP A 85 -4.65 -5.94 -1.51
CA ASP A 85 -5.12 -7.31 -1.73
C ASP A 85 -5.06 -7.72 -3.21
N LYS A 86 -5.47 -6.84 -4.14
CA LYS A 86 -5.72 -7.20 -5.54
C LYS A 86 -4.58 -6.86 -6.52
N GLY A 87 -3.74 -5.87 -6.23
CA GLY A 87 -2.73 -5.38 -7.18
C GLY A 87 -3.32 -4.54 -8.31
N LEU A 88 -2.71 -4.58 -9.51
CA LEU A 88 -3.03 -3.74 -10.68
C LEU A 88 -2.91 -2.22 -10.40
N CYS A 89 -2.05 -1.86 -9.47
CA CYS A 89 -1.74 -0.49 -9.04
C CYS A 89 -0.30 -0.07 -9.43
N GLY A 90 0.14 -0.51 -10.60
CA GLY A 90 1.50 -0.22 -11.09
C GLY A 90 2.58 -0.75 -10.16
N GLY A 91 3.60 0.05 -9.91
CA GLY A 91 4.75 -0.29 -9.06
C GLY A 91 4.54 -0.06 -7.56
N MET A 92 3.37 0.36 -7.10
CA MET A 92 3.12 0.76 -5.72
C MET A 92 3.56 -0.30 -4.69
N ASN A 93 3.04 -1.53 -4.80
CA ASN A 93 3.41 -2.62 -3.89
C ASN A 93 4.90 -2.96 -3.97
N THR A 94 5.45 -3.01 -5.19
CA THR A 94 6.87 -3.31 -5.41
C THR A 94 7.78 -2.29 -4.72
N ASN A 95 7.40 -1.01 -4.73
CA ASN A 95 8.18 0.05 -4.10
C ASN A 95 8.19 -0.09 -2.57
N VAL A 96 7.03 -0.31 -1.94
CA VAL A 96 6.95 -0.57 -0.49
C VAL A 96 7.73 -1.84 -0.12
N LEU A 97 7.53 -2.94 -0.83
CA LEU A 97 8.20 -4.19 -0.54
C LEU A 97 9.72 -4.10 -0.73
N ARG A 98 10.20 -3.30 -1.70
CA ARG A 98 11.62 -2.99 -1.87
C ARG A 98 12.16 -2.20 -0.67
N ALA A 99 11.44 -1.19 -0.20
CA ALA A 99 11.85 -0.40 0.97
C ALA A 99 11.91 -1.28 2.23
N VAL A 100 10.91 -2.16 2.44
CA VAL A 100 10.91 -3.15 3.52
C VAL A 100 12.12 -4.08 3.41
N THR A 101 12.40 -4.64 2.23
CA THR A 101 13.53 -5.56 2.01
C THR A 101 14.86 -4.89 2.31
N ASN A 102 15.05 -3.64 1.90
CA ASN A 102 16.27 -2.89 2.21
C ASN A 102 16.43 -2.73 3.71
N LYS A 103 15.37 -2.31 4.42
CA LYS A 103 15.41 -2.16 5.87
C LYS A 103 15.64 -3.48 6.61
N LEU A 104 15.04 -4.58 6.15
CA LEU A 104 15.30 -5.93 6.69
C LEU A 104 16.76 -6.33 6.53
N ARG A 105 17.37 -6.04 5.37
CA ARG A 105 18.78 -6.32 5.10
C ARG A 105 19.71 -5.50 6.01
N ASP A 106 19.40 -4.21 6.19
CA ASP A 106 20.20 -3.34 7.06
C ASP A 106 20.16 -3.84 8.51
N LEU A 107 18.99 -4.25 9.02
CA LEU A 107 18.83 -4.81 10.36
C LEU A 107 19.53 -6.16 10.51
N GLN A 108 19.43 -7.03 9.52
CA GLN A 108 20.12 -8.32 9.52
C GLN A 108 21.65 -8.13 9.54
N ALA A 109 22.18 -7.15 8.80
CA ALA A 109 23.60 -6.79 8.85
C ALA A 109 24.03 -6.26 10.22
N ALA A 110 23.11 -5.63 10.96
CA ALA A 110 23.31 -5.20 12.35
C ALA A 110 23.07 -6.33 13.38
N GLY A 111 22.79 -7.57 12.96
CA GLY A 111 22.53 -8.70 13.86
C GLY A 111 21.16 -8.65 14.55
N VAL A 112 20.20 -7.92 13.97
CA VAL A 112 18.83 -7.79 14.47
C VAL A 112 17.91 -8.67 13.64
N ASP A 113 17.22 -9.60 14.28
CA ASP A 113 16.18 -10.42 13.68
C ASP A 113 14.93 -9.59 13.37
N SER A 114 14.06 -10.13 12.52
CA SER A 114 12.83 -9.44 12.15
C SER A 114 11.61 -10.33 12.18
N GLN A 115 10.48 -9.76 12.56
CA GLN A 115 9.17 -10.37 12.40
C GLN A 115 8.18 -9.35 11.84
N ALA A 116 7.17 -9.84 11.15
CA ALA A 116 6.25 -8.98 10.41
C ALA A 116 4.79 -9.30 10.69
N VAL A 117 3.98 -8.26 10.65
CA VAL A 117 2.53 -8.32 10.50
C VAL A 117 2.18 -7.85 9.09
N ALA A 118 1.47 -8.68 8.33
CA ALA A 118 1.08 -8.37 6.97
C ALA A 118 -0.37 -7.86 6.91
N ILE A 119 -0.56 -6.67 6.37
CA ILE A 119 -1.87 -6.11 6.04
C ILE A 119 -1.98 -6.09 4.50
N GLY A 120 -2.86 -6.94 3.96
CA GLY A 120 -3.03 -7.13 2.52
C GLY A 120 -2.30 -8.34 1.95
N ASN A 121 -2.95 -8.97 0.97
CA ASN A 121 -2.53 -10.26 0.42
C ASN A 121 -1.18 -10.19 -0.34
N LYS A 122 -0.88 -9.05 -0.99
CA LYS A 122 0.38 -8.89 -1.75
C LYS A 122 1.61 -8.89 -0.85
N GLY A 123 1.54 -8.25 0.31
CA GLY A 123 2.58 -8.26 1.32
C GLY A 123 2.75 -9.64 1.95
N LEU A 124 1.65 -10.28 2.34
CA LEU A 124 1.67 -11.63 2.91
C LEU A 124 2.36 -12.62 1.97
N GLY A 125 1.94 -12.64 0.69
CA GLY A 125 2.55 -13.55 -0.29
C GLY A 125 4.03 -13.27 -0.56
N PHE A 126 4.46 -12.02 -0.48
CA PHE A 126 5.86 -11.64 -0.63
C PHE A 126 6.69 -12.04 0.60
N LEU A 127 6.24 -11.71 1.81
CA LEU A 127 6.92 -12.03 3.06
C LEU A 127 7.12 -13.54 3.23
N ASN A 128 6.09 -14.33 2.93
CA ASN A 128 6.19 -15.79 2.93
C ASN A 128 7.23 -16.31 1.91
N ARG A 129 7.31 -15.69 0.73
CA ARG A 129 8.27 -16.09 -0.32
C ARG A 129 9.73 -15.83 0.07
N ILE A 130 9.99 -14.74 0.79
CA ILE A 130 11.35 -14.42 1.27
C ILE A 130 11.69 -15.14 2.59
N GLY A 131 10.78 -15.94 3.14
CA GLY A 131 10.99 -16.67 4.39
C GLY A 131 10.95 -15.77 5.64
N ALA A 132 10.33 -14.59 5.58
CA ALA A 132 10.18 -13.72 6.74
C ALA A 132 9.21 -14.33 7.76
N LYS A 133 9.52 -14.17 9.05
CA LYS A 133 8.64 -14.62 10.14
C LYS A 133 7.40 -13.74 10.20
N VAL A 134 6.25 -14.24 9.73
CA VAL A 134 4.97 -13.54 9.81
C VAL A 134 4.25 -13.98 11.08
N SER A 135 4.11 -13.05 12.04
CA SER A 135 3.47 -13.31 13.35
C SER A 135 1.95 -13.22 13.28
N ALA A 136 1.42 -12.34 12.45
CA ALA A 136 -0.01 -12.20 12.21
C ALA A 136 -0.26 -11.59 10.83
N HIS A 137 -1.48 -11.74 10.32
CA HIS A 137 -1.87 -11.11 9.06
C HIS A 137 -3.36 -10.81 9.01
N VAL A 138 -3.72 -9.83 8.18
CA VAL A 138 -5.10 -9.54 7.80
C VAL A 138 -5.17 -9.27 6.30
N THR A 139 -6.13 -9.90 5.66
CA THR A 139 -6.40 -9.77 4.22
C THR A 139 -7.88 -9.51 4.00
N GLN A 140 -8.24 -9.14 2.78
CA GLN A 140 -9.64 -8.91 2.38
C GLN A 140 -10.34 -7.81 3.21
N LEU A 141 -9.62 -6.73 3.50
CA LEU A 141 -10.18 -5.56 4.20
C LEU A 141 -11.28 -4.85 3.40
N GLY A 142 -11.39 -5.14 2.10
CA GLY A 142 -12.35 -4.50 1.21
C GLY A 142 -11.99 -3.06 0.84
N ASP A 143 -13.02 -2.26 0.57
CA ASP A 143 -12.85 -0.85 0.18
C ASP A 143 -12.88 0.11 1.39
N THR A 144 -13.20 -0.40 2.58
CA THR A 144 -13.31 0.38 3.82
C THR A 144 -12.47 -0.29 4.89
N PRO A 145 -11.46 0.40 5.45
CA PRO A 145 -10.70 -0.14 6.57
C PRO A 145 -11.61 -0.14 7.81
N HIS A 146 -11.70 -1.28 8.47
CA HIS A 146 -12.37 -1.44 9.75
C HIS A 146 -11.31 -1.59 10.83
N LEU A 147 -11.33 -0.71 11.82
CA LEU A 147 -10.34 -0.69 12.90
C LEU A 147 -10.31 -2.02 13.66
N ASP A 148 -11.47 -2.61 13.92
CA ASP A 148 -11.61 -3.89 14.63
C ASP A 148 -10.80 -5.03 13.99
N LYS A 149 -10.69 -5.03 12.66
CA LYS A 149 -9.90 -6.04 11.93
C LYS A 149 -8.40 -5.78 11.98
N LEU A 150 -8.00 -4.53 12.18
CA LEU A 150 -6.60 -4.10 12.22
C LEU A 150 -5.99 -4.27 13.61
N ILE A 151 -6.76 -4.00 14.67
CA ILE A 151 -6.28 -4.01 16.06
C ILE A 151 -5.68 -5.37 16.42
N GLY A 152 -6.35 -6.48 16.14
CA GLY A 152 -5.89 -7.82 16.52
C GLY A 152 -4.48 -8.13 16.03
N PRO A 153 -4.21 -8.12 14.73
CA PRO A 153 -2.87 -8.37 14.20
C PRO A 153 -1.81 -7.37 14.69
N VAL A 154 -2.14 -6.09 14.80
CA VAL A 154 -1.21 -5.04 15.24
C VAL A 154 -0.87 -5.22 16.72
N LYS A 155 -1.85 -5.54 17.55
CA LYS A 155 -1.68 -5.76 18.98
C LYS A 155 -0.60 -6.81 19.29
N VAL A 156 -0.46 -7.84 18.45
CA VAL A 156 0.59 -8.87 18.62
C VAL A 156 2.00 -8.25 18.71
N LEU A 157 2.30 -7.24 17.88
CA LEU A 157 3.60 -6.56 17.95
C LEU A 157 3.68 -5.55 19.08
N LEU A 158 2.58 -4.88 19.41
CA LEU A 158 2.52 -3.91 20.51
C LEU A 158 2.73 -4.59 21.86
N ASP A 159 2.07 -5.73 22.10
CA ASP A 159 2.23 -6.51 23.32
C ASP A 159 3.67 -7.03 23.45
N GLN A 160 4.26 -7.53 22.36
CA GLN A 160 5.66 -7.98 22.36
C GLN A 160 6.65 -6.83 22.59
N TYR A 161 6.36 -5.63 22.11
CA TYR A 161 7.17 -4.45 22.41
C TYR A 161 7.08 -4.07 23.88
N ALA A 162 5.88 -4.03 24.44
CA ALA A 162 5.66 -3.75 25.88
C ALA A 162 6.31 -4.78 26.79
N GLU A 163 6.42 -6.04 26.33
CA GLU A 163 7.14 -7.12 27.03
C GLU A 163 8.67 -7.05 26.86
N GLY A 164 9.21 -6.05 26.16
CA GLY A 164 10.64 -5.91 25.91
C GLY A 164 11.25 -6.91 24.93
N LYS A 165 10.43 -7.62 24.15
CA LYS A 165 10.89 -8.62 23.14
C LYS A 165 11.31 -7.99 21.83
N LEU A 166 10.86 -6.75 21.54
CA LEU A 166 11.19 -6.00 20.35
C LEU A 166 11.95 -4.73 20.68
N ASN A 167 12.96 -4.41 19.87
CA ASN A 167 13.72 -3.16 19.99
C ASN A 167 13.05 -1.99 19.27
N ALA A 168 12.34 -2.26 18.17
CA ALA A 168 11.62 -1.26 17.40
C ALA A 168 10.45 -1.89 16.65
N VAL A 169 9.43 -1.07 16.32
CA VAL A 169 8.35 -1.43 15.43
C VAL A 169 8.31 -0.42 14.29
N TYR A 170 8.34 -0.90 13.05
CA TYR A 170 8.29 -0.09 11.84
C TYR A 170 6.96 -0.22 11.14
N LEU A 171 6.39 0.90 10.71
CA LEU A 171 5.17 0.98 9.92
C LEU A 171 5.55 1.27 8.45
N CYS A 172 5.24 0.33 7.56
CA CYS A 172 5.62 0.35 6.16
C CYS A 172 4.37 0.45 5.29
N TYR A 173 4.21 1.53 4.55
CA TYR A 173 3.01 1.79 3.75
C TYR A 173 3.31 2.72 2.58
N THR A 174 2.30 2.99 1.75
CA THR A 174 2.40 4.00 0.70
C THR A 174 1.64 5.24 1.09
N LYS A 175 2.39 6.32 1.33
CA LYS A 175 1.87 7.65 1.66
C LYS A 175 1.26 8.30 0.42
N PHE A 176 0.08 8.88 0.60
CA PHE A 176 -0.60 9.61 -0.45
C PHE A 176 -0.13 11.06 -0.48
N ILE A 177 0.56 11.47 -1.55
CA ILE A 177 0.98 12.86 -1.77
C ILE A 177 -0.05 13.57 -2.64
N ASN A 178 -0.31 13.03 -3.82
CA ASN A 178 -1.35 13.47 -4.75
C ASN A 178 -1.72 12.34 -5.71
N THR A 179 -2.67 12.60 -6.61
CA THR A 179 -3.17 11.59 -7.57
C THR A 179 -2.07 10.99 -8.44
N MET A 180 -1.01 11.73 -8.75
CA MET A 180 0.08 11.28 -9.64
C MET A 180 1.28 10.75 -8.85
N LYS A 181 1.46 11.16 -7.59
CA LYS A 181 2.63 10.80 -6.78
C LYS A 181 2.20 10.13 -5.49
N GLN A 182 2.67 8.91 -5.29
CA GLN A 182 2.59 8.13 -4.07
C GLN A 182 4.01 7.74 -3.65
N GLU A 183 4.28 7.73 -2.37
CA GLU A 183 5.62 7.49 -1.83
C GLU A 183 5.61 6.30 -0.87
N ALA A 184 6.52 5.35 -1.11
CA ALA A 184 6.73 4.23 -0.20
C ALA A 184 7.55 4.71 1.00
N VAL A 185 7.02 4.55 2.20
CA VAL A 185 7.66 4.98 3.45
C VAL A 185 7.83 3.81 4.41
N VAL A 186 8.91 3.87 5.18
CA VAL A 186 9.20 3.00 6.32
C VAL A 186 9.44 3.92 7.50
N GLU A 187 8.45 4.08 8.35
CA GLU A 187 8.49 4.97 9.51
C GLU A 187 8.61 4.16 10.78
N GLN A 188 9.43 4.62 11.73
CA GLN A 188 9.47 4.03 13.05
C GLN A 188 8.21 4.40 13.80
N LEU A 189 7.45 3.39 14.23
CA LEU A 189 6.25 3.52 15.04
C LEU A 189 6.58 3.48 16.55
N LEU A 190 7.43 2.55 16.95
CA LEU A 190 7.92 2.40 18.32
C LEU A 190 9.45 2.22 18.32
N PRO A 191 10.15 2.74 19.33
CA PRO A 191 9.65 3.66 20.38
C PRO A 191 9.09 4.95 19.77
N LEU A 192 8.11 5.53 20.49
CA LEU A 192 7.58 6.84 20.13
C LEU A 192 8.65 7.90 20.37
N ASP A 193 8.94 8.66 19.33
CA ASP A 193 9.88 9.78 19.42
C ASP A 193 9.21 10.97 20.11
N GLY A 194 9.66 11.31 21.32
CA GLY A 194 9.15 12.43 22.10
C GLY A 194 9.25 13.77 21.35
N SER A 195 10.19 13.91 20.38
CA SER A 195 10.31 15.10 19.56
C SER A 195 9.15 15.24 18.56
N LYS A 196 8.62 14.10 18.07
CA LYS A 196 7.43 14.07 17.21
C LYS A 196 6.11 14.27 17.94
N LEU A 197 6.14 14.13 19.27
CA LEU A 197 5.04 14.44 20.17
C LEU A 197 5.03 15.91 20.62
N GLN A 198 5.95 16.76 20.13
CA GLN A 198 5.93 18.17 20.50
C GLN A 198 4.67 18.83 19.91
N ALA A 199 3.83 19.36 20.81
CA ALA A 199 2.74 20.25 20.41
C ALA A 199 3.31 21.52 19.79
N ASP A 200 2.64 22.08 18.76
CA ASP A 200 2.98 23.37 18.18
C ASP A 200 3.24 24.40 19.30
N GLU A 201 4.34 25.15 19.22
CA GLU A 201 4.85 26.06 20.24
C GLU A 201 3.90 27.21 20.65
N GLY A 202 2.66 27.21 20.19
CA GLY A 202 1.63 28.24 20.49
C GLY A 202 0.47 27.76 21.35
N GLN A 203 0.37 26.50 21.72
CA GLN A 203 -0.70 26.02 22.60
C GLN A 203 -0.27 25.99 24.04
N HIS A 204 -1.01 26.74 24.90
CA HIS A 204 -0.85 26.72 26.35
C HIS A 204 -0.86 25.27 26.86
N ALA A 205 0.08 24.93 27.73
CA ALA A 205 0.05 23.67 28.48
C ALA A 205 -1.22 23.69 29.34
N TRP A 206 -2.24 22.96 28.86
CA TRP A 206 -3.45 22.78 29.66
C TRP A 206 -3.15 21.75 30.72
N ASP A 207 -3.45 22.08 31.97
CA ASP A 207 -3.44 21.14 33.06
C ASP A 207 -4.76 20.36 33.01
N TYR A 208 -4.66 19.03 32.72
CA TYR A 208 -5.82 18.17 32.59
C TYR A 208 -6.15 17.54 33.95
N ILE A 209 -7.43 17.42 34.25
CA ILE A 209 -7.90 16.60 35.39
C ILE A 209 -7.97 15.15 34.88
N TYR A 210 -7.24 14.27 35.53
CA TYR A 210 -7.15 12.85 35.16
C TYR A 210 -8.09 12.02 36.03
N GLU A 211 -8.98 11.25 35.43
CA GLU A 211 -9.86 10.29 36.10
C GLU A 211 -9.74 8.93 35.41
N PRO A 212 -9.44 7.80 36.10
CA PRO A 212 -9.23 7.71 37.55
C PRO A 212 -7.84 8.19 38.02
N ASP A 213 -6.79 8.07 37.19
CA ASP A 213 -5.43 8.50 37.47
C ASP A 213 -4.66 8.78 36.16
N ALA A 214 -3.58 9.56 36.22
CA ALA A 214 -2.79 9.97 35.09
C ALA A 214 -2.17 8.79 34.32
N LYS A 215 -1.71 7.76 35.03
CA LYS A 215 -1.06 6.58 34.44
C LYS A 215 -2.01 5.82 33.54
N THR A 216 -3.19 5.44 34.06
CA THR A 216 -4.21 4.71 33.29
C THR A 216 -4.64 5.49 32.04
N VAL A 217 -4.83 6.80 32.19
CA VAL A 217 -5.21 7.67 31.04
C VAL A 217 -4.11 7.73 30.00
N ILE A 218 -2.83 7.85 30.39
CA ILE A 218 -1.69 7.88 29.46
C ILE A 218 -1.57 6.53 28.73
N ASP A 219 -1.68 5.42 29.45
CA ASP A 219 -1.59 4.07 28.87
C ASP A 219 -2.65 3.84 27.80
N GLU A 220 -3.91 4.13 28.10
CA GLU A 220 -4.99 4.00 27.13
C GLU A 220 -4.82 4.95 25.94
N LEU A 221 -4.42 6.20 26.19
CA LEU A 221 -4.24 7.19 25.15
C LEU A 221 -3.14 6.81 24.16
N LEU A 222 -1.99 6.33 24.65
CA LEU A 222 -0.87 5.96 23.78
C LEU A 222 -1.20 4.73 22.93
N ILE A 223 -1.96 3.77 23.46
CA ILE A 223 -2.49 2.64 22.69
C ILE A 223 -3.40 3.19 21.56
N ARG A 224 -4.36 4.06 21.88
CA ARG A 224 -5.26 4.67 20.91
C ARG A 224 -4.51 5.52 19.87
N TYR A 225 -3.44 6.18 20.26
CA TYR A 225 -2.57 6.93 19.36
C TYR A 225 -1.92 6.02 18.33
N VAL A 226 -1.32 4.92 18.74
CA VAL A 226 -0.70 3.95 17.84
C VAL A 226 -1.74 3.31 16.91
N GLU A 227 -2.91 2.94 17.44
CA GLU A 227 -4.03 2.44 16.62
C GLU A 227 -4.47 3.45 15.55
N ALA A 228 -4.54 4.74 15.92
CA ALA A 228 -4.90 5.82 15.00
C ALA A 228 -3.85 6.01 13.91
N LEU A 229 -2.55 5.93 14.22
CA LEU A 229 -1.47 6.01 13.24
C LEU A 229 -1.52 4.85 12.25
N VAL A 230 -1.75 3.63 12.72
CA VAL A 230 -1.91 2.46 11.84
C VAL A 230 -3.14 2.60 10.95
N TYR A 231 -4.27 3.02 11.51
CA TYR A 231 -5.49 3.27 10.73
C TYR A 231 -5.28 4.34 9.66
N GLN A 232 -4.61 5.43 10.00
CA GLN A 232 -4.27 6.49 9.05
C GLN A 232 -3.38 5.96 7.92
N ALA A 233 -2.34 5.18 8.24
CA ALA A 233 -1.46 4.58 7.24
C ALA A 233 -2.21 3.64 6.29
N VAL A 234 -3.15 2.83 6.80
CA VAL A 234 -4.01 1.97 5.98
C VAL A 234 -4.94 2.80 5.09
N ALA A 235 -5.54 3.87 5.61
CA ALA A 235 -6.40 4.77 4.84
C ALA A 235 -5.61 5.50 3.73
N GLU A 236 -4.40 5.97 4.01
CA GLU A 236 -3.49 6.56 3.02
C GLU A 236 -3.06 5.55 1.96
N ASN A 237 -2.73 4.33 2.37
CA ASN A 237 -2.38 3.25 1.45
C ASN A 237 -3.55 2.90 0.52
N MET A 238 -4.79 2.87 1.02
CA MET A 238 -5.99 2.65 0.19
C MET A 238 -6.24 3.79 -0.80
N ALA A 239 -6.05 5.04 -0.40
CA ALA A 239 -6.15 6.18 -1.30
C ALA A 239 -5.07 6.12 -2.39
N SER A 240 -3.84 5.79 -2.01
CA SER A 240 -2.70 5.57 -2.91
C SER A 240 -2.97 4.42 -3.89
N GLU A 241 -3.56 3.32 -3.42
CA GLU A 241 -3.92 2.16 -4.22
C GLU A 241 -4.90 2.53 -5.36
N GLN A 242 -5.99 3.23 -5.03
CA GLN A 242 -6.98 3.58 -6.04
C GLN A 242 -6.43 4.62 -7.04
N SER A 243 -5.61 5.54 -6.56
CA SER A 243 -4.93 6.53 -7.40
C SER A 243 -3.93 5.86 -8.37
N ALA A 244 -3.05 5.03 -7.85
CA ALA A 244 -2.07 4.29 -8.67
C ALA A 244 -2.76 3.34 -9.66
N ARG A 245 -3.86 2.70 -9.25
CA ARG A 245 -4.67 1.84 -10.14
C ARG A 245 -5.32 2.64 -11.25
N MET A 246 -5.89 3.80 -10.97
CA MET A 246 -6.46 4.68 -11.99
C MET A 246 -5.42 5.04 -13.05
N VAL A 247 -4.24 5.50 -12.64
CA VAL A 247 -3.14 5.86 -13.57
C VAL A 247 -2.65 4.64 -14.36
N ALA A 248 -2.46 3.50 -13.71
CA ALA A 248 -2.02 2.27 -14.36
C ALA A 248 -3.03 1.76 -15.39
N MET A 249 -4.33 1.81 -15.08
CA MET A 249 -5.39 1.37 -16.00
C MET A 249 -5.57 2.34 -17.16
N LYS A 250 -5.37 3.63 -16.95
CA LYS A 250 -5.32 4.61 -18.05
C LYS A 250 -4.19 4.28 -19.01
N ALA A 251 -2.98 4.13 -18.51
CA ALA A 251 -1.81 3.78 -19.32
C ALA A 251 -2.02 2.44 -20.09
N ALA A 252 -2.61 1.44 -19.43
CA ALA A 252 -2.93 0.16 -20.06
C ALA A 252 -3.98 0.32 -21.18
N THR A 253 -4.98 1.18 -21.02
CA THR A 253 -6.01 1.49 -22.02
C THR A 253 -5.40 2.18 -23.26
N ASP A 254 -4.52 3.15 -23.02
CA ASP A 254 -3.82 3.87 -24.10
C ASP A 254 -2.89 2.94 -24.88
N ASN A 255 -2.09 2.12 -24.16
CA ASN A 255 -1.23 1.11 -24.79
C ASN A 255 -2.02 0.08 -25.60
N ALA A 256 -3.15 -0.41 -25.07
CA ALA A 256 -4.03 -1.30 -25.83
C ALA A 256 -4.54 -0.65 -27.13
N GLY A 257 -4.78 0.67 -27.13
CA GLY A 257 -5.12 1.43 -28.32
C GLY A 257 -4.02 1.38 -29.39
N ASN A 258 -2.77 1.59 -28.98
CA ASN A 258 -1.60 1.53 -29.88
C ASN A 258 -1.40 0.13 -30.47
N VAL A 259 -1.47 -0.91 -29.61
CA VAL A 259 -1.36 -2.32 -30.07
C VAL A 259 -2.47 -2.67 -31.09
N ILE A 260 -3.70 -2.19 -30.89
CA ILE A 260 -4.78 -2.40 -31.85
C ILE A 260 -4.45 -1.74 -33.22
N ALA A 261 -3.93 -0.51 -33.20
CA ALA A 261 -3.55 0.19 -34.41
C ALA A 261 -2.45 -0.57 -35.19
N GLU A 262 -1.41 -1.02 -34.50
CA GLU A 262 -0.33 -1.82 -35.09
C GLU A 262 -0.85 -3.15 -35.66
N LEU A 263 -1.66 -3.88 -34.90
CA LEU A 263 -2.24 -5.14 -35.39
C LEU A 263 -3.15 -4.95 -36.58
N LYS A 264 -3.88 -3.82 -36.69
CA LYS A 264 -4.69 -3.48 -37.87
C LYS A 264 -3.83 -3.24 -39.10
N LEU A 265 -2.68 -2.57 -38.96
CA LEU A 265 -1.73 -2.39 -40.08
C LEU A 265 -1.18 -3.73 -40.54
N VAL A 266 -0.75 -4.60 -39.63
CA VAL A 266 -0.26 -5.95 -39.98
C VAL A 266 -1.36 -6.78 -40.63
N TYR A 267 -2.59 -6.73 -40.11
CA TYR A 267 -3.73 -7.41 -40.73
C TYR A 267 -3.98 -6.96 -42.16
N ASN A 268 -4.02 -5.65 -42.42
CA ASN A 268 -4.25 -5.11 -43.75
C ASN A 268 -3.13 -5.51 -44.75
N LYS A 269 -1.85 -5.44 -44.30
CA LYS A 269 -0.71 -5.87 -45.09
C LYS A 269 -0.79 -7.37 -45.45
N THR A 270 -1.08 -8.21 -44.46
CA THR A 270 -1.23 -9.66 -44.64
C THR A 270 -2.41 -9.98 -45.61
N ARG A 271 -3.52 -9.26 -45.43
CA ARG A 271 -4.69 -9.41 -46.30
C ARG A 271 -4.37 -9.05 -47.74
N GLN A 272 -3.71 -7.89 -47.97
CA GLN A 272 -3.31 -7.46 -49.34
C GLN A 272 -2.35 -8.46 -49.98
N ALA A 273 -1.35 -8.97 -49.22
CA ALA A 273 -0.43 -9.97 -49.72
C ALA A 273 -1.13 -11.28 -50.10
N ALA A 274 -2.12 -11.71 -49.31
CA ALA A 274 -2.92 -12.90 -49.63
C ALA A 274 -3.75 -12.72 -50.90
N ILE A 275 -4.43 -11.55 -51.04
CA ILE A 275 -5.22 -11.23 -52.26
C ILE A 275 -4.31 -11.19 -53.49
N THR A 276 -3.14 -10.53 -53.38
CA THR A 276 -2.18 -10.44 -54.49
C THR A 276 -1.68 -11.84 -54.89
N LYS A 277 -1.40 -12.69 -53.91
CA LYS A 277 -0.97 -14.07 -54.13
C LYS A 277 -2.07 -14.87 -54.88
N GLU A 278 -3.31 -14.82 -54.38
CA GLU A 278 -4.44 -15.50 -55.01
C GLU A 278 -4.67 -15.01 -56.44
N LEU A 279 -4.59 -13.69 -56.71
CA LEU A 279 -4.68 -13.12 -58.05
C LEU A 279 -3.55 -13.59 -58.97
N SER A 280 -2.31 -13.64 -58.44
CA SER A 280 -1.17 -14.13 -59.24
C SER A 280 -1.30 -15.61 -59.58
N GLU A 281 -1.83 -16.43 -58.69
CA GLU A 281 -2.09 -17.86 -58.89
C GLU A 281 -3.18 -18.05 -59.97
N ILE A 282 -4.25 -17.24 -59.95
CA ILE A 282 -5.32 -17.28 -60.98
C ILE A 282 -4.78 -16.90 -62.35
N VAL A 283 -4.00 -15.78 -62.44
CA VAL A 283 -3.41 -15.32 -63.71
C VAL A 283 -2.41 -16.34 -64.25
N ALA A 284 -1.55 -16.93 -63.42
CA ALA A 284 -0.61 -17.96 -63.80
C ALA A 284 -1.32 -19.24 -64.30
N GLY A 285 -2.43 -19.63 -63.63
CA GLY A 285 -3.24 -20.76 -64.07
C GLY A 285 -3.95 -20.52 -65.40
N ALA A 286 -4.45 -19.29 -65.63
CA ALA A 286 -5.08 -18.91 -66.93
C ALA A 286 -4.08 -18.82 -68.07
N ALA A 287 -2.78 -18.52 -67.77
CA ALA A 287 -1.72 -18.47 -68.79
C ALA A 287 -1.13 -19.85 -69.11
N ALA A 288 -1.46 -20.87 -68.36
CA ALA A 288 -0.98 -22.27 -68.53
C ALA A 288 -1.97 -23.16 -69.26
N VAL A 289 -3.16 -22.65 -69.60
CA VAL A 289 -4.17 -23.25 -70.43
C VAL A 289 -4.15 -22.57 -71.88
#